data_f768c3e9d4d6fb04dd6b8f03b4ac3674
#
_entry.id   f768c3e9d4d6fb04dd6b8f03b4ac3674
#
_cell.length_a   1.000
_cell.length_b   1.000
_cell.length_c   1.000
_cell.angle_alpha   90.00
_cell.angle_beta   90.00
_cell.angle_gamma   90.00
#
_symmetry.space_group_name_H-M   'P 1'
#
loop_
_entity.id
_entity.type
_entity.pdbx_description
1 polymer ?
#
loop_
_entity_poly.entity_id
_entity_poly.type
_entity_poly.pdbx_seq_one_letter_code
_entity_poly.pdbx_strand_id
1 'polypeptide(L)'
;MESELMNLFATPLHKSSLNRSFTDIELQFIKNQLGDPVRAISNHSSRNKNVLNADEMQDIRSALEKSLADYFKRVFNTANKVVLEITQSWLTVTRQGESHHSHIHPNSIASGVLYINVAENDGINFYRNEDMLWYDLVREQENYYNASRYFINAKAGDIIIFPSNVHHGVNAVEAEFERVSLAFNSFFSGELGRDEFSNSLKISIG
;
A
#
# COMPACT_ATOMS: atom_id res chain seq x y z
N MET A 1 2.88 -6.51 42.13
CA MET A 1 1.69 -5.97 41.42
C MET A 1 1.65 -6.64 40.05
N GLU A 2 0.58 -7.31 39.73
CA GLU A 2 0.35 -7.85 38.40
C GLU A 2 -0.19 -6.72 37.50
N SER A 3 0.35 -6.55 36.28
CA SER A 3 -0.11 -5.55 35.33
C SER A 3 -0.08 -6.13 33.93
N GLU A 4 -1.00 -5.70 33.07
CA GLU A 4 -1.11 -6.11 31.69
C GLU A 4 -1.18 -4.86 30.80
N LEU A 5 -0.48 -4.88 29.66
CA LEU A 5 -0.60 -3.89 28.60
C LEU A 5 -1.45 -4.47 27.46
N MET A 6 -2.54 -3.78 27.14
CA MET A 6 -3.46 -4.19 26.08
C MET A 6 -3.35 -3.27 24.85
N ASN A 7 -3.41 -3.87 23.66
CA ASN A 7 -3.46 -3.14 22.39
C ASN A 7 -4.92 -2.80 22.06
N LEU A 8 -5.22 -1.50 21.95
CA LEU A 8 -6.51 -1.02 21.50
C LEU A 8 -6.40 -0.47 20.08
N PHE A 9 -7.32 -0.89 19.19
CA PHE A 9 -7.46 -0.32 17.84
C PHE A 9 -6.17 -0.40 16.99
N ALA A 10 -5.65 -1.63 16.85
CA ALA A 10 -4.48 -1.87 16.02
C ALA A 10 -4.70 -1.40 14.57
N THR A 11 -3.68 -0.78 13.97
CA THR A 11 -3.66 -0.47 12.56
C THR A 11 -3.44 -1.76 11.77
N PRO A 12 -4.41 -2.22 10.95
CA PRO A 12 -4.27 -3.47 10.23
C PRO A 12 -3.34 -3.31 9.02
N LEU A 13 -2.39 -4.22 8.91
CA LEU A 13 -1.50 -4.33 7.77
C LEU A 13 -1.55 -5.76 7.24
N HIS A 14 -1.82 -5.92 5.96
CA HIS A 14 -1.94 -7.22 5.30
C HIS A 14 -0.74 -7.45 4.39
N LYS A 15 -0.05 -8.56 4.57
CA LYS A 15 1.05 -9.00 3.71
C LYS A 15 0.70 -10.33 3.08
N SER A 16 0.79 -10.40 1.75
CA SER A 16 0.60 -11.61 0.95
C SER A 16 1.65 -11.67 -0.17
N SER A 17 1.54 -12.61 -1.09
CA SER A 17 2.47 -12.74 -2.21
C SER A 17 1.74 -13.25 -3.45
N LEU A 18 2.27 -12.93 -4.64
CA LEU A 18 1.86 -13.53 -5.90
C LEU A 18 2.06 -15.05 -5.93
N ASN A 19 3.02 -15.57 -5.13
CA ASN A 19 3.42 -16.98 -5.10
C ASN A 19 3.87 -17.53 -6.47
N ARG A 20 4.32 -16.66 -7.36
CA ARG A 20 4.90 -16.99 -8.67
C ARG A 20 5.87 -15.90 -9.12
N SER A 21 6.70 -16.22 -10.07
CA SER A 21 7.51 -15.24 -10.79
C SER A 21 6.63 -14.40 -11.73
N PHE A 22 7.11 -13.20 -12.06
CA PHE A 22 6.54 -12.41 -13.15
C PHE A 22 6.82 -13.07 -14.48
N THR A 23 5.86 -12.99 -15.42
CA THR A 23 6.02 -13.46 -16.78
C THR A 23 6.83 -12.45 -17.61
N ASP A 24 7.43 -12.91 -18.72
CA ASP A 24 8.14 -12.01 -19.64
C ASP A 24 7.22 -10.94 -20.23
N ILE A 25 5.95 -11.26 -20.46
CA ILE A 25 4.92 -10.32 -20.96
C ILE A 25 4.68 -9.21 -19.94
N GLU A 26 4.47 -9.56 -18.67
CA GLU A 26 4.29 -8.60 -17.58
C GLU A 26 5.53 -7.70 -17.42
N LEU A 27 6.73 -8.29 -17.41
CA LEU A 27 7.98 -7.54 -17.27
C LEU A 27 8.23 -6.60 -18.46
N GLN A 28 7.92 -7.05 -19.68
CA GLN A 28 8.07 -6.21 -20.87
C GLN A 28 7.07 -5.05 -20.86
N PHE A 29 5.81 -5.29 -20.45
CA PHE A 29 4.82 -4.23 -20.28
C PHE A 29 5.29 -3.22 -19.24
N ILE A 30 5.73 -3.67 -18.06
CA ILE A 30 6.24 -2.81 -16.99
C ILE A 30 7.41 -1.95 -17.48
N LYS A 31 8.37 -2.55 -18.20
CA LYS A 31 9.49 -1.85 -18.77
C LYS A 31 9.06 -0.78 -19.78
N ASN A 32 8.08 -1.09 -20.63
CA ASN A 32 7.54 -0.15 -21.60
C ASN A 32 6.87 1.05 -20.92
N GLN A 33 6.06 0.80 -19.87
CA GLN A 33 5.38 1.86 -19.10
C GLN A 33 6.38 2.77 -18.35
N LEU A 34 7.56 2.27 -18.00
CA LEU A 34 8.63 3.01 -17.34
C LEU A 34 9.68 3.57 -18.33
N GLY A 35 9.49 3.39 -19.63
CA GLY A 35 10.40 3.93 -20.67
C GLY A 35 10.36 5.47 -20.79
N ASP A 36 9.22 6.10 -20.42
CA ASP A 36 9.05 7.55 -20.33
C ASP A 36 8.28 7.93 -19.05
N PRO A 37 8.89 7.77 -17.88
CA PRO A 37 8.23 8.05 -16.61
C PRO A 37 8.16 9.55 -16.34
N VAL A 38 7.20 9.96 -15.52
CA VAL A 38 7.09 11.35 -15.05
C VAL A 38 7.78 11.52 -13.71
N ARG A 39 8.45 12.64 -13.51
CA ARG A 39 9.05 13.01 -12.23
C ARG A 39 7.94 13.20 -11.18
N ALA A 40 8.08 12.50 -10.07
CA ALA A 40 7.34 12.74 -8.83
C ALA A 40 8.21 13.60 -7.86
N ILE A 41 7.81 13.73 -6.60
CA ILE A 41 8.54 14.56 -5.64
C ILE A 41 9.98 14.07 -5.45
N SER A 42 10.17 12.76 -5.23
CA SER A 42 11.49 12.19 -4.90
C SER A 42 11.83 10.91 -5.68
N ASN A 43 11.03 10.58 -6.69
CA ASN A 43 11.20 9.43 -7.57
C ASN A 43 10.51 9.66 -8.92
N HIS A 44 10.23 8.60 -9.68
CA HIS A 44 9.50 8.67 -10.95
C HIS A 44 8.34 7.68 -10.96
N SER A 45 7.29 7.99 -11.69
CA SER A 45 6.12 7.11 -11.86
C SER A 45 5.68 7.01 -13.33
N SER A 46 4.99 5.92 -13.66
CA SER A 46 4.36 5.77 -14.98
C SER A 46 3.39 6.93 -15.27
N ARG A 47 3.27 7.32 -16.52
CA ARG A 47 2.24 8.28 -16.99
C ARG A 47 0.85 7.68 -16.83
N ASN A 48 0.71 6.42 -17.22
CA ASN A 48 -0.53 5.68 -17.04
C ASN A 48 -0.79 5.46 -15.53
N LYS A 49 -1.97 5.88 -15.05
CA LYS A 49 -2.42 5.72 -13.66
C LYS A 49 -3.48 4.62 -13.50
N ASN A 50 -3.64 3.79 -14.53
CA ASN A 50 -4.52 2.62 -14.57
C ASN A 50 -3.83 1.44 -15.24
N VAL A 51 -2.57 1.16 -14.84
CA VAL A 51 -1.74 0.12 -15.47
C VAL A 51 -2.34 -1.28 -15.35
N LEU A 52 -3.14 -1.55 -14.34
CA LEU A 52 -3.84 -2.82 -14.14
C LEU A 52 -5.01 -3.05 -15.13
N ASN A 53 -5.40 -2.03 -15.91
CA ASN A 53 -6.45 -2.20 -16.93
C ASN A 53 -5.91 -2.81 -18.24
N ALA A 54 -4.60 -2.93 -18.38
CA ALA A 54 -3.98 -3.55 -19.55
C ALA A 54 -4.17 -5.07 -19.54
N ASP A 55 -4.31 -5.67 -20.73
CA ASP A 55 -4.50 -7.12 -20.88
C ASP A 55 -3.31 -7.90 -20.31
N GLU A 56 -2.09 -7.38 -20.46
CA GLU A 56 -0.86 -7.99 -19.94
C GLU A 56 -0.82 -8.07 -18.40
N MET A 57 -1.64 -7.28 -17.70
CA MET A 57 -1.66 -7.18 -16.25
C MET A 57 -2.84 -7.88 -15.59
N GLN A 58 -3.69 -8.59 -16.33
CA GLN A 58 -4.93 -9.17 -15.80
C GLN A 58 -4.70 -10.22 -14.71
N ASP A 59 -3.65 -11.05 -14.83
CA ASP A 59 -3.30 -12.03 -13.80
C ASP A 59 -2.82 -11.36 -12.51
N ILE A 60 -2.00 -10.31 -12.63
CA ILE A 60 -1.57 -9.48 -11.49
C ILE A 60 -2.80 -8.79 -10.87
N ARG A 61 -3.67 -8.19 -11.68
CA ARG A 61 -4.89 -7.56 -11.21
C ARG A 61 -5.74 -8.53 -10.40
N SER A 62 -6.01 -9.71 -10.93
CA SER A 62 -6.78 -10.76 -10.24
C SER A 62 -6.15 -11.16 -8.90
N ALA A 63 -4.82 -11.26 -8.82
CA ALA A 63 -4.12 -11.57 -7.57
C ALA A 63 -4.24 -10.43 -6.54
N LEU A 64 -4.14 -9.18 -6.98
CA LEU A 64 -4.29 -8.00 -6.12
C LEU A 64 -5.73 -7.85 -5.61
N GLU A 65 -6.74 -8.08 -6.47
CA GLU A 65 -8.15 -8.07 -6.10
C GLU A 65 -8.48 -9.16 -5.07
N LYS A 66 -7.93 -10.37 -5.21
CA LYS A 66 -8.06 -11.43 -4.20
C LYS A 66 -7.43 -11.05 -2.87
N SER A 67 -6.24 -10.46 -2.90
CA SER A 67 -5.55 -9.98 -1.70
C SER A 67 -6.32 -8.85 -1.00
N LEU A 68 -6.88 -7.92 -1.79
CA LEU A 68 -7.72 -6.82 -1.31
C LEU A 68 -9.04 -7.33 -0.71
N ALA A 69 -9.66 -8.32 -1.32
CA ALA A 69 -10.88 -8.95 -0.79
C ALA A 69 -10.63 -9.69 0.54
N ASP A 70 -9.48 -10.37 0.68
CA ASP A 70 -9.09 -11.01 1.95
C ASP A 70 -8.84 -9.95 3.04
N TYR A 71 -8.10 -8.88 2.72
CA TYR A 71 -7.93 -7.73 3.61
C TYR A 71 -9.28 -7.17 4.04
N PHE A 72 -10.17 -6.88 3.09
CA PHE A 72 -11.49 -6.31 3.36
C PHE A 72 -12.31 -7.20 4.29
N LYS A 73 -12.39 -8.49 4.00
CA LYS A 73 -13.12 -9.46 4.82
C LYS A 73 -12.58 -9.51 6.25
N ARG A 74 -11.28 -9.54 6.43
CA ARG A 74 -10.64 -9.68 7.76
C ARG A 74 -10.69 -8.42 8.59
N VAL A 75 -10.64 -7.26 7.96
CA VAL A 75 -10.57 -5.97 8.65
C VAL A 75 -11.96 -5.40 8.91
N PHE A 76 -12.82 -5.39 7.89
CA PHE A 76 -14.13 -4.75 7.99
C PHE A 76 -15.24 -5.68 8.44
N ASN A 77 -15.21 -6.95 8.04
CA ASN A 77 -16.19 -7.99 8.43
C ASN A 77 -17.64 -7.49 8.47
N THR A 78 -18.04 -6.76 7.44
CA THR A 78 -19.33 -6.06 7.37
C THR A 78 -20.44 -6.95 6.82
N ALA A 79 -21.69 -6.69 7.22
CA ALA A 79 -22.90 -7.26 6.63
C ALA A 79 -23.43 -6.44 5.43
N ASN A 80 -22.90 -5.25 5.17
CA ASN A 80 -23.28 -4.45 4.01
C ASN A 80 -22.86 -5.15 2.69
N LYS A 81 -23.64 -4.87 1.64
CA LYS A 81 -23.33 -5.33 0.26
C LYS A 81 -22.32 -4.37 -0.38
N VAL A 82 -21.11 -4.38 0.11
CA VAL A 82 -20.02 -3.48 -0.29
C VAL A 82 -18.71 -4.26 -0.41
N VAL A 83 -17.87 -3.83 -1.32
CA VAL A 83 -16.51 -4.35 -1.54
C VAL A 83 -15.53 -3.18 -1.66
N LEU A 84 -14.22 -3.47 -1.67
CA LEU A 84 -13.21 -2.53 -2.12
C LEU A 84 -12.86 -2.82 -3.57
N GLU A 85 -12.96 -1.82 -4.43
CA GLU A 85 -12.55 -1.88 -5.83
C GLU A 85 -11.30 -1.03 -6.06
N ILE A 86 -10.39 -1.51 -6.91
CA ILE A 86 -9.19 -0.76 -7.30
C ILE A 86 -9.61 0.39 -8.20
N THR A 87 -9.29 1.62 -7.77
CA THR A 87 -9.66 2.86 -8.48
C THR A 87 -8.53 3.41 -9.35
N GLN A 88 -7.29 3.21 -8.93
CA GLN A 88 -6.09 3.67 -9.63
C GLN A 88 -4.95 2.68 -9.41
N SER A 89 -4.03 2.63 -10.39
CA SER A 89 -2.83 1.81 -10.29
C SER A 89 -1.71 2.41 -11.15
N TRP A 90 -0.50 2.48 -10.60
CA TRP A 90 0.66 3.04 -11.28
C TRP A 90 1.95 2.32 -10.91
N LEU A 91 2.92 2.41 -11.79
CA LEU A 91 4.28 1.94 -11.51
C LEU A 91 5.11 3.08 -10.92
N THR A 92 6.00 2.72 -10.01
CA THR A 92 7.00 3.63 -9.45
C THR A 92 8.37 3.04 -9.68
N VAL A 93 9.29 3.86 -10.18
CA VAL A 93 10.73 3.54 -10.24
C VAL A 93 11.49 4.52 -9.38
N THR A 94 12.37 3.98 -8.53
CA THR A 94 13.21 4.74 -7.60
C THR A 94 14.66 4.34 -7.82
N ARG A 95 15.50 5.27 -8.21
CA ARG A 95 16.91 5.07 -8.55
C ARG A 95 17.82 5.41 -7.39
N GLN A 96 19.11 5.15 -7.55
CA GLN A 96 20.12 5.49 -6.54
C GLN A 96 19.98 6.97 -6.09
N GLY A 97 19.96 7.18 -4.78
CA GLY A 97 19.77 8.49 -4.15
C GLY A 97 18.32 8.99 -4.11
N GLU A 98 17.40 8.35 -4.82
CA GLU A 98 15.97 8.66 -4.76
C GLU A 98 15.28 7.87 -3.65
N SER A 99 14.14 8.39 -3.17
CA SER A 99 13.33 7.82 -2.08
C SER A 99 11.84 7.93 -2.43
N HIS A 100 10.98 7.50 -1.52
CA HIS A 100 9.58 7.91 -1.55
C HIS A 100 9.29 8.64 -0.23
N HIS A 101 8.96 9.93 -0.34
CA HIS A 101 8.67 10.77 0.83
C HIS A 101 7.49 10.23 1.64
N SER A 102 7.42 10.60 2.92
CA SER A 102 6.29 10.22 3.76
C SER A 102 5.01 10.92 3.29
N HIS A 103 3.94 10.15 3.07
CA HIS A 103 2.65 10.62 2.55
C HIS A 103 1.52 9.68 2.93
N ILE A 104 0.29 10.12 2.66
CA ILE A 104 -0.95 9.33 2.70
C ILE A 104 -1.60 9.33 1.31
N HIS A 105 -2.63 8.51 1.10
CA HIS A 105 -3.42 8.51 -0.13
C HIS A 105 -4.83 9.08 0.11
N PRO A 106 -5.07 10.36 -0.18
CA PRO A 106 -6.42 10.94 -0.13
C PRO A 106 -7.37 10.22 -1.11
N ASN A 107 -8.68 10.24 -0.80
CA ASN A 107 -9.73 9.61 -1.62
C ASN A 107 -9.51 8.10 -1.85
N SER A 108 -8.94 7.43 -0.88
CA SER A 108 -8.73 5.98 -0.88
C SER A 108 -9.01 5.42 0.52
N ILE A 109 -9.54 4.21 0.59
CA ILE A 109 -9.82 3.49 1.84
C ILE A 109 -8.65 2.58 2.21
N ALA A 110 -8.19 1.78 1.24
CA ALA A 110 -7.02 0.95 1.36
C ALA A 110 -6.12 1.14 0.14
N SER A 111 -4.83 1.25 0.41
CA SER A 111 -3.79 1.31 -0.62
C SER A 111 -2.92 0.07 -0.54
N GLY A 112 -2.34 -0.32 -1.65
CA GLY A 112 -1.45 -1.47 -1.69
C GLY A 112 -0.27 -1.28 -2.63
N VAL A 113 0.76 -2.07 -2.38
CA VAL A 113 1.99 -2.09 -3.17
C VAL A 113 2.36 -3.53 -3.49
N LEU A 114 2.57 -3.83 -4.77
CA LEU A 114 3.21 -5.04 -5.26
C LEU A 114 4.67 -4.71 -5.59
N TYR A 115 5.58 -5.45 -5.01
CA TYR A 115 7.03 -5.27 -5.23
C TYR A 115 7.48 -6.10 -6.43
N ILE A 116 8.11 -5.44 -7.41
CA ILE A 116 8.53 -6.06 -8.68
C ILE A 116 10.03 -6.29 -8.69
N ASN A 117 10.80 -5.25 -8.40
CA ASN A 117 12.25 -5.31 -8.29
C ASN A 117 12.69 -4.55 -7.03
N VAL A 118 13.31 -5.27 -6.09
CA VAL A 118 13.72 -4.74 -4.78
C VAL A 118 15.08 -5.27 -4.39
N ALA A 119 15.87 -4.45 -3.70
CA ALA A 119 17.16 -4.85 -3.15
C ALA A 119 16.96 -5.74 -1.90
N GLU A 120 18.03 -6.37 -1.46
CA GLU A 120 18.05 -7.06 -0.17
C GLU A 120 17.77 -6.03 0.96
N ASN A 121 16.96 -6.42 1.94
CA ASN A 121 16.56 -5.56 3.06
C ASN A 121 15.82 -4.28 2.68
N ASP A 122 15.19 -4.24 1.51
CA ASP A 122 14.32 -3.16 1.08
C ASP A 122 12.86 -3.39 1.53
N GLY A 123 12.05 -2.31 1.51
CA GLY A 123 10.66 -2.41 1.97
C GLY A 123 10.00 -1.05 2.15
N ILE A 124 9.09 -0.97 3.10
CA ILE A 124 8.27 0.21 3.37
C ILE A 124 8.32 0.57 4.86
N ASN A 125 8.41 1.86 5.15
CA ASN A 125 8.24 2.40 6.48
C ASN A 125 6.81 2.92 6.67
N PHE A 126 6.22 2.58 7.79
CA PHE A 126 5.00 3.20 8.30
C PHE A 126 5.36 4.08 9.48
N TYR A 127 4.82 5.27 9.52
CA TYR A 127 5.15 6.28 10.54
C TYR A 127 3.97 6.46 11.48
N ARG A 128 4.29 6.60 12.77
CA ARG A 128 3.32 7.06 13.74
C ARG A 128 2.96 8.52 13.42
N ASN A 129 1.72 8.89 13.60
CA ASN A 129 1.34 10.30 13.57
C ASN A 129 1.89 10.97 14.84
N GLU A 130 3.05 11.61 14.72
CA GLU A 130 3.75 12.26 15.83
C GLU A 130 3.24 13.70 16.10
N ASP A 131 2.41 14.25 15.23
CA ASP A 131 1.79 15.58 15.42
C ASP A 131 0.93 15.66 16.70
N MET A 132 0.60 14.50 17.27
CA MET A 132 -0.14 14.37 18.52
C MET A 132 0.74 14.26 19.77
N LEU A 133 2.06 14.15 19.63
CA LEU A 133 2.96 14.02 20.76
C LEU A 133 3.37 15.42 21.27
N TRP A 134 3.05 15.71 22.52
CA TRP A 134 3.33 16.98 23.21
C TRP A 134 4.53 16.89 24.17
N TYR A 135 5.29 15.79 24.10
CA TYR A 135 6.47 15.54 24.93
C TYR A 135 7.59 14.93 24.10
N ASP A 136 8.83 15.13 24.53
CA ASP A 136 10.02 14.47 24.00
C ASP A 136 10.64 13.60 25.09
N LEU A 137 10.81 12.30 24.79
CA LEU A 137 11.47 11.35 25.67
C LEU A 137 12.54 10.59 24.87
N VAL A 138 13.77 10.62 25.38
CA VAL A 138 14.86 9.81 24.85
C VAL A 138 14.56 8.33 25.10
N ARG A 139 14.46 7.56 24.04
CA ARG A 139 14.15 6.11 24.10
C ARG A 139 15.43 5.33 24.35
N GLU A 140 15.46 4.46 25.35
CA GLU A 140 16.53 3.48 25.51
C GLU A 140 16.42 2.37 24.47
N GLN A 141 15.17 1.87 24.24
CA GLN A 141 14.86 0.86 23.23
C GLN A 141 13.49 1.17 22.61
N GLU A 142 13.37 0.93 21.31
CA GLU A 142 12.09 0.97 20.63
C GLU A 142 11.30 -0.32 20.90
N ASN A 143 10.01 -0.17 21.11
CA ASN A 143 9.04 -1.26 21.27
C ASN A 143 7.74 -0.91 20.56
N TYR A 144 6.76 -1.81 20.58
CA TYR A 144 5.48 -1.64 19.91
C TYR A 144 4.73 -0.35 20.31
N TYR A 145 4.92 0.14 21.53
CA TYR A 145 4.18 1.29 22.07
C TYR A 145 4.88 2.63 21.86
N ASN A 146 6.20 2.64 21.71
CA ASN A 146 6.99 3.85 21.64
C ASN A 146 7.73 4.07 20.31
N ALA A 147 7.72 3.09 19.39
CA ALA A 147 8.36 3.23 18.09
C ALA A 147 7.73 4.35 17.26
N SER A 148 8.55 5.20 16.65
CA SER A 148 8.11 6.27 15.75
C SER A 148 7.81 5.77 14.35
N ARG A 149 8.41 4.64 13.96
CA ARG A 149 8.21 4.01 12.67
C ARG A 149 8.20 2.50 12.79
N TYR A 150 7.57 1.84 11.83
CA TYR A 150 7.59 0.39 11.70
C TYR A 150 8.00 0.02 10.27
N PHE A 151 9.14 -0.67 10.14
CA PHE A 151 9.65 -1.11 8.84
C PHE A 151 9.15 -2.51 8.51
N ILE A 152 8.64 -2.68 7.29
CA ILE A 152 8.26 -3.98 6.73
C ILE A 152 9.18 -4.31 5.58
N ASN A 153 9.97 -5.35 5.74
CA ASN A 153 10.80 -5.88 4.67
C ASN A 153 9.92 -6.51 3.58
N ALA A 154 10.30 -6.28 2.32
CA ALA A 154 9.62 -6.82 1.15
C ALA A 154 10.60 -7.45 0.17
N LYS A 155 10.13 -8.46 -0.54
CA LYS A 155 10.82 -9.10 -1.66
C LYS A 155 9.95 -9.08 -2.90
N ALA A 156 10.54 -9.34 -4.06
CA ALA A 156 9.79 -9.41 -5.32
C ALA A 156 8.63 -10.41 -5.21
N GLY A 157 7.44 -9.99 -5.67
CA GLY A 157 6.19 -10.72 -5.55
C GLY A 157 5.40 -10.45 -4.26
N ASP A 158 5.96 -9.80 -3.23
CA ASP A 158 5.22 -9.44 -2.03
C ASP A 158 4.17 -8.35 -2.34
N ILE A 159 3.01 -8.49 -1.71
CA ILE A 159 1.88 -7.54 -1.76
C ILE A 159 1.65 -7.05 -0.33
N ILE A 160 1.69 -5.74 -0.11
CA ILE A 160 1.39 -5.11 1.18
C ILE A 160 0.18 -4.20 0.99
N ILE A 161 -0.87 -4.39 1.81
CA ILE A 161 -2.09 -3.57 1.81
C ILE A 161 -2.27 -2.96 3.20
N PHE A 162 -2.64 -1.68 3.25
CA PHE A 162 -2.75 -0.89 4.47
C PHE A 162 -3.83 0.19 4.34
N PRO A 163 -4.34 0.74 5.46
CA PRO A 163 -5.27 1.86 5.43
C PRO A 163 -4.62 3.08 4.77
N SER A 164 -5.30 3.69 3.81
CA SER A 164 -4.73 4.77 2.98
C SER A 164 -4.35 6.03 3.74
N ASN A 165 -4.89 6.23 4.95
CA ASN A 165 -4.59 7.35 5.83
C ASN A 165 -3.35 7.14 6.72
N VAL A 166 -2.67 5.99 6.62
CA VAL A 166 -1.43 5.74 7.36
C VAL A 166 -0.27 6.37 6.62
N HIS A 167 0.50 7.21 7.31
CA HIS A 167 1.73 7.79 6.78
C HIS A 167 2.75 6.70 6.48
N HIS A 168 3.24 6.68 5.25
CA HIS A 168 4.23 5.70 4.82
C HIS A 168 5.20 6.31 3.81
N GLY A 169 6.35 5.67 3.67
CA GLY A 169 7.39 6.10 2.75
C GLY A 169 8.45 5.01 2.57
N VAL A 170 9.43 5.27 1.73
CA VAL A 170 10.49 4.31 1.41
C VAL A 170 11.85 5.01 1.49
N ASN A 171 12.82 4.33 2.10
CA ASN A 171 14.19 4.84 2.23
C ASN A 171 14.83 5.09 0.86
N ALA A 172 15.85 5.94 0.84
CA ALA A 172 16.66 6.13 -0.35
C ALA A 172 17.30 4.81 -0.81
N VAL A 173 17.37 4.64 -2.12
CA VAL A 173 18.13 3.53 -2.74
C VAL A 173 19.63 3.85 -2.63
N GLU A 174 20.37 3.03 -1.90
CA GLU A 174 21.79 3.29 -1.60
C GLU A 174 22.74 2.81 -2.71
N ALA A 175 22.38 1.72 -3.39
CA ALA A 175 23.18 1.12 -4.45
C ALA A 175 22.75 1.57 -5.85
N GLU A 176 23.59 1.31 -6.86
CA GLU A 176 23.21 1.43 -8.27
C GLU A 176 22.17 0.35 -8.63
N PHE A 177 20.93 0.66 -8.35
CA PHE A 177 19.79 -0.23 -8.44
C PHE A 177 18.53 0.56 -8.77
N GLU A 178 17.60 -0.04 -9.53
CA GLU A 178 16.28 0.50 -9.77
C GLU A 178 15.23 -0.31 -8.98
N ARG A 179 14.71 0.28 -7.91
CA ARG A 179 13.52 -0.28 -7.25
C ARG A 179 12.30 -0.05 -8.13
N VAL A 180 11.54 -1.11 -8.39
CA VAL A 180 10.29 -1.03 -9.16
C VAL A 180 9.16 -1.62 -8.33
N SER A 181 8.08 -0.88 -8.20
CA SER A 181 6.84 -1.33 -7.54
C SER A 181 5.62 -0.88 -8.33
N LEU A 182 4.51 -1.61 -8.15
CA LEU A 182 3.18 -1.23 -8.61
C LEU A 182 2.36 -0.87 -7.39
N ALA A 183 1.89 0.38 -7.33
CA ALA A 183 1.00 0.85 -6.29
C ALA A 183 -0.44 0.93 -6.81
N PHE A 184 -1.41 0.78 -5.92
CA PHE A 184 -2.83 0.93 -6.23
C PHE A 184 -3.59 1.55 -5.06
N ASN A 185 -4.67 2.23 -5.40
CA ASN A 185 -5.66 2.76 -4.48
C ASN A 185 -6.98 2.00 -4.65
N SER A 186 -7.77 1.93 -3.57
CA SER A 186 -9.11 1.32 -3.61
C SER A 186 -10.13 2.14 -2.84
N PHE A 187 -11.39 2.05 -3.26
CA PHE A 187 -12.49 2.69 -2.58
C PHE A 187 -13.69 1.74 -2.48
N PHE A 188 -14.67 2.10 -1.64
CA PHE A 188 -15.90 1.33 -1.50
C PHE A 188 -16.74 1.36 -2.79
N SER A 189 -17.26 0.20 -3.16
CA SER A 189 -18.27 0.05 -4.20
C SER A 189 -19.41 -0.84 -3.66
N GLY A 190 -20.65 -0.34 -3.71
CA GLY A 190 -21.83 -1.02 -3.14
C GLY A 190 -22.60 -0.14 -2.17
N GLU A 191 -23.21 -0.77 -1.18
CA GLU A 191 -24.12 -0.11 -0.23
C GLU A 191 -23.49 -0.01 1.15
N LEU A 192 -23.38 1.20 1.68
CA LEU A 192 -22.87 1.53 3.01
C LEU A 192 -24.00 1.99 3.91
N GLY A 193 -23.82 1.84 5.23
CA GLY A 193 -24.75 2.37 6.22
C GLY A 193 -26.02 1.53 6.39
N ARG A 194 -27.07 2.17 6.89
CA ARG A 194 -28.37 1.55 7.19
C ARG A 194 -29.50 2.54 6.95
N ASP A 195 -30.54 2.09 6.26
CA ASP A 195 -31.72 2.92 5.98
C ASP A 195 -32.43 3.39 7.26
N GLU A 196 -32.51 2.52 8.27
CA GLU A 196 -33.11 2.82 9.58
C GLU A 196 -32.45 3.97 10.33
N PHE A 197 -31.18 4.28 10.02
CA PHE A 197 -30.45 5.43 10.61
C PHE A 197 -30.30 6.61 9.64
N SER A 198 -30.98 6.59 8.50
CA SER A 198 -30.91 7.63 7.47
C SER A 198 -29.48 7.95 7.00
N ASN A 199 -28.60 6.94 7.01
CA ASN A 199 -27.19 7.08 6.62
C ASN A 199 -26.77 6.10 5.52
N SER A 200 -27.72 5.50 4.82
CA SER A 200 -27.39 4.63 3.68
C SER A 200 -26.81 5.44 2.52
N LEU A 201 -25.78 4.89 1.90
CA LEU A 201 -25.08 5.49 0.76
C LEU A 201 -24.75 4.40 -0.25
N LYS A 202 -25.14 4.59 -1.51
CA LYS A 202 -24.75 3.74 -2.62
C LYS A 202 -23.64 4.40 -3.41
N ILE A 203 -22.52 3.65 -3.57
CA ILE A 203 -21.35 4.09 -4.33
C ILE A 203 -21.15 3.11 -5.49
N SER A 204 -20.87 3.65 -6.68
CA SER A 204 -20.46 2.89 -7.85
C SER A 204 -19.14 3.47 -8.35
N ILE A 205 -18.13 2.62 -8.51
CA ILE A 205 -16.87 2.97 -9.17
C ILE A 205 -17.07 2.68 -10.66
N GLY A 206 -16.87 3.69 -11.49
CA GLY A 206 -17.04 3.61 -12.94
C GLY A 206 -15.80 3.12 -13.68
#